data_d4ccc6602f36c48c05cf0a3d7bf18ab9
#
_entry.id   d4ccc6602f36c48c05cf0a3d7bf18ab9
#
_cell.length_a   1.000
_cell.length_b   1.000
_cell.length_c   1.000
_cell.angle_alpha   90.00
_cell.angle_beta   90.00
_cell.angle_gamma   90.00
#
_symmetry.space_group_name_H-M   'P 1'
#
loop_
_entity.id
_entity.type
_entity.pdbx_description
1 polymer ?
#
loop_
_entity_poly.entity_id
_entity_poly.type
_entity_poly.pdbx_seq_one_letter_code
_entity_poly.pdbx_strand_id
1 'polypeptide(L)'
;MEPELDIFDQWAEDRAKKSWITRKLNYVSSWWYNDGKYLHTTIKRGIKSVWYWLPIIWKDRHWDSHYIFEVMKHKIKAQSKYIGTRDWHTRAHRDAEIMMTCVKLMELVQDEFYSGEYSDYHKTKHWFEDVPEKKGYSSWESKLLEENFDDYFKKYPLIYKRVIAGEGVFGRDGREEDKQIIAMNIGHINHDRARKLLFKLMEQNIERWWD
;
A
#
# COMPACT_ATOMS: atom_id res chain seq x y z
N MET A 1 27.09 55.68 -28.98
CA MET A 1 25.86 54.88 -29.03
C MET A 1 25.94 53.93 -27.83
N GLU A 2 25.28 54.28 -26.74
CA GLU A 2 25.22 53.38 -25.58
C GLU A 2 24.40 52.13 -26.00
N PRO A 3 24.81 50.92 -25.62
CA PRO A 3 24.07 49.72 -25.93
C PRO A 3 22.71 49.80 -25.21
N GLU A 4 21.65 49.58 -25.97
CA GLU A 4 20.31 49.49 -25.43
C GLU A 4 20.29 48.24 -24.51
N LEU A 5 20.18 48.48 -23.19
CA LEU A 5 20.12 47.43 -22.19
C LEU A 5 18.88 46.51 -22.46
N ASP A 6 19.10 45.21 -22.46
CA ASP A 6 18.01 44.23 -22.54
C ASP A 6 17.04 44.48 -21.34
N ILE A 7 15.78 44.20 -21.54
CA ILE A 7 14.73 44.33 -20.52
C ILE A 7 15.12 43.67 -19.20
N PHE A 8 15.84 42.55 -19.25
CA PHE A 8 16.34 41.83 -18.08
C PHE A 8 17.45 42.62 -17.35
N ASP A 9 18.33 43.29 -18.08
CA ASP A 9 19.40 44.11 -17.51
C ASP A 9 18.83 45.38 -16.86
N GLN A 10 17.84 45.99 -17.49
CA GLN A 10 17.08 47.11 -16.87
C GLN A 10 16.39 46.68 -15.58
N TRP A 11 15.77 45.51 -15.55
CA TRP A 11 15.15 44.96 -14.34
C TRP A 11 16.18 44.65 -13.25
N ALA A 12 17.35 44.15 -13.60
CA ALA A 12 18.44 43.88 -12.66
C ALA A 12 18.99 45.16 -12.03
N GLU A 13 19.20 46.21 -12.85
CA GLU A 13 19.64 47.52 -12.37
C GLU A 13 18.60 48.19 -11.47
N ASP A 14 17.31 48.17 -11.85
CA ASP A 14 16.23 48.72 -11.03
C ASP A 14 16.08 47.97 -9.70
N ARG A 15 16.34 46.68 -9.70
CA ARG A 15 16.35 45.88 -8.48
C ARG A 15 17.54 46.18 -7.59
N ALA A 16 18.70 46.46 -8.19
CA ALA A 16 19.92 46.84 -7.46
C ALA A 16 19.81 48.25 -6.83
N LYS A 17 19.13 49.18 -7.49
CA LYS A 17 18.92 50.56 -7.01
C LYS A 17 17.93 50.68 -5.83
N LYS A 18 17.06 49.66 -5.63
CA LYS A 18 16.10 49.67 -4.51
C LYS A 18 16.81 49.38 -3.19
N SER A 19 16.56 50.23 -2.16
CA SER A 19 17.07 49.99 -0.81
C SER A 19 16.58 48.59 -0.30
N TRP A 20 17.36 47.97 0.60
CA TRP A 20 16.99 46.65 1.16
C TRP A 20 15.64 46.69 1.89
N ILE A 21 15.27 47.85 2.48
CA ILE A 21 13.98 48.08 3.14
C ILE A 21 12.85 48.01 2.12
N THR A 22 12.99 48.71 0.97
CA THR A 22 12.03 48.71 -0.10
C THR A 22 11.87 47.30 -0.69
N ARG A 23 12.97 46.53 -0.82
CA ARG A 23 12.93 45.16 -1.27
C ARG A 23 12.16 44.27 -0.31
N LYS A 24 12.40 44.41 1.01
CA LYS A 24 11.65 43.66 2.03
C LYS A 24 10.17 44.04 2.07
N LEU A 25 9.84 45.31 2.00
CA LEU A 25 8.45 45.77 1.97
C LEU A 25 7.71 45.28 0.75
N ASN A 26 8.33 45.30 -0.43
CA ASN A 26 7.76 44.76 -1.64
C ASN A 26 7.56 43.21 -1.55
N TYR A 27 8.52 42.52 -0.92
CA TYR A 27 8.41 41.09 -0.68
C TYR A 27 7.21 40.75 0.26
N VAL A 28 7.12 41.49 1.39
CA VAL A 28 6.01 41.31 2.36
C VAL A 28 4.66 41.65 1.72
N SER A 29 4.62 42.76 0.96
CA SER A 29 3.40 43.15 0.24
C SER A 29 2.97 42.13 -0.82
N SER A 30 3.94 41.67 -1.61
CA SER A 30 3.69 40.60 -2.60
C SER A 30 3.25 39.31 -1.96
N TRP A 31 3.92 38.91 -0.87
CA TRP A 31 3.53 37.71 -0.10
C TRP A 31 2.11 37.88 0.47
N TRP A 32 1.81 39.04 1.08
CA TRP A 32 0.45 39.29 1.61
C TRP A 32 -0.61 39.22 0.52
N TYR A 33 -0.35 39.82 -0.62
CA TYR A 33 -1.28 39.84 -1.74
C TYR A 33 -1.52 38.45 -2.33
N ASN A 34 -0.47 37.64 -2.47
CA ASN A 34 -0.55 36.32 -3.08
C ASN A 34 -0.98 35.23 -2.09
N ASP A 35 -0.39 35.19 -0.90
CA ASP A 35 -0.51 34.09 0.06
C ASP A 35 -1.17 34.52 1.37
N GLY A 36 -0.82 35.70 1.92
CA GLY A 36 -1.20 36.12 3.25
C GLY A 36 -2.71 36.27 3.45
N LYS A 37 -3.43 36.75 2.45
CA LYS A 37 -4.89 36.86 2.49
C LYS A 37 -5.59 35.50 2.59
N TYR A 38 -4.92 34.42 2.18
CA TYR A 38 -5.45 33.06 2.26
C TYR A 38 -4.91 32.28 3.44
N LEU A 39 -4.06 32.90 4.29
CA LEU A 39 -3.39 32.24 5.40
C LEU A 39 -4.38 31.50 6.33
N HIS A 40 -5.53 32.13 6.64
CA HIS A 40 -6.57 31.51 7.46
C HIS A 40 -7.14 30.23 6.81
N THR A 41 -7.31 30.25 5.48
CA THR A 41 -7.80 29.09 4.72
C THR A 41 -6.75 27.98 4.69
N THR A 42 -5.49 28.36 4.52
CA THR A 42 -4.34 27.43 4.52
C THR A 42 -4.19 26.77 5.89
N ILE A 43 -4.25 27.55 6.98
CA ILE A 43 -4.22 27.01 8.35
C ILE A 43 -5.41 26.06 8.60
N LYS A 44 -6.62 26.49 8.23
CA LYS A 44 -7.81 25.65 8.38
C LYS A 44 -7.68 24.32 7.62
N ARG A 45 -7.17 24.36 6.38
CA ARG A 45 -6.89 23.14 5.58
C ARG A 45 -5.82 22.28 6.22
N GLY A 46 -4.74 22.90 6.73
CA GLY A 46 -3.66 22.22 7.43
C GLY A 46 -4.15 21.47 8.67
N ILE A 47 -4.91 22.14 9.54
CA ILE A 47 -5.50 21.52 10.74
C ILE A 47 -6.40 20.34 10.33
N LYS A 48 -7.27 20.54 9.32
CA LYS A 48 -8.15 19.47 8.83
C LYS A 48 -7.34 18.29 8.27
N SER A 49 -6.24 18.55 7.58
CA SER A 49 -5.34 17.51 7.07
C SER A 49 -4.66 16.75 8.20
N VAL A 50 -4.16 17.44 9.24
CA VAL A 50 -3.58 16.79 10.42
C VAL A 50 -4.59 15.86 11.09
N TRP A 51 -5.81 16.33 11.36
CA TRP A 51 -6.87 15.50 11.93
C TRP A 51 -7.22 14.28 11.05
N TYR A 52 -7.21 14.47 9.74
CA TYR A 52 -7.48 13.38 8.80
C TYR A 52 -6.41 12.28 8.85
N TRP A 53 -5.12 12.66 8.98
CA TRP A 53 -4.01 11.72 8.98
C TRP A 53 -3.67 11.17 10.38
N LEU A 54 -4.08 11.86 11.44
CA LEU A 54 -3.73 11.53 12.83
C LEU A 54 -3.98 10.05 13.20
N PRO A 55 -5.12 9.41 12.84
CA PRO A 55 -5.37 8.02 13.20
C PRO A 55 -4.35 7.02 12.62
N ILE A 56 -3.77 7.36 11.48
CA ILE A 56 -2.76 6.52 10.82
C ILE A 56 -1.38 6.81 11.40
N ILE A 57 -0.98 8.09 11.41
CA ILE A 57 0.35 8.50 11.86
C ILE A 57 0.59 8.12 13.33
N TRP A 58 -0.45 8.19 14.18
CA TRP A 58 -0.33 7.85 15.60
C TRP A 58 0.04 6.38 15.84
N LYS A 59 -0.32 5.48 14.92
CA LYS A 59 -0.05 4.04 15.00
C LYS A 59 1.17 3.62 14.21
N ASP A 60 1.74 4.53 13.42
CA ASP A 60 2.85 4.22 12.52
C ASP A 60 4.06 3.67 13.27
N ARG A 61 4.71 2.67 12.66
CA ARG A 61 5.94 2.00 13.14
C ARG A 61 6.93 1.96 12.00
N HIS A 62 8.05 2.63 12.13
CA HIS A 62 9.04 2.79 11.06
C HIS A 62 9.62 1.49 10.50
N TRP A 63 9.55 0.40 11.24
CA TRP A 63 10.08 -0.91 10.83
C TRP A 63 9.03 -1.85 10.23
N ASP A 64 7.74 -1.46 10.22
CA ASP A 64 6.66 -2.33 9.82
C ASP A 64 6.06 -1.89 8.49
N SER A 65 6.30 -2.69 7.44
CA SER A 65 5.74 -2.48 6.11
C SER A 65 4.21 -2.48 6.07
N HIS A 66 3.55 -3.03 7.09
CA HIS A 66 2.10 -2.99 7.25
C HIS A 66 1.55 -1.55 7.16
N TYR A 67 2.23 -0.58 7.76
CA TYR A 67 1.78 0.81 7.77
C TYR A 67 1.90 1.51 6.41
N ILE A 68 2.75 1.04 5.51
CA ILE A 68 2.78 1.53 4.13
C ILE A 68 1.42 1.28 3.46
N PHE A 69 0.88 0.08 3.60
CA PHE A 69 -0.46 -0.24 3.07
C PHE A 69 -1.56 0.53 3.79
N GLU A 70 -1.46 0.75 5.12
CA GLU A 70 -2.44 1.55 5.86
C GLU A 70 -2.53 2.99 5.32
N VAL A 71 -1.38 3.64 5.10
CA VAL A 71 -1.32 4.99 4.51
C VAL A 71 -1.93 5.00 3.11
N MET A 72 -1.57 4.03 2.27
CA MET A 72 -2.09 3.91 0.91
C MET A 72 -3.60 3.67 0.90
N LYS A 73 -4.10 2.73 1.69
CA LYS A 73 -5.55 2.44 1.82
C LYS A 73 -6.32 3.66 2.27
N HIS A 74 -5.83 4.36 3.29
CA HIS A 74 -6.48 5.56 3.82
C HIS A 74 -6.62 6.64 2.74
N LYS A 75 -5.55 6.91 2.00
CA LYS A 75 -5.55 7.88 0.91
C LYS A 75 -6.46 7.47 -0.22
N ILE A 76 -6.35 6.23 -0.69
CA ILE A 76 -7.12 5.73 -1.85
C ILE A 76 -8.61 5.66 -1.52
N LYS A 77 -9.01 5.22 -0.31
CA LYS A 77 -10.42 5.24 0.15
C LYS A 77 -11.02 6.64 0.10
N ALA A 78 -10.29 7.64 0.61
CA ALA A 78 -10.77 9.01 0.59
C ALA A 78 -10.90 9.58 -0.83
N GLN A 79 -9.94 9.26 -1.68
CA GLN A 79 -9.92 9.72 -3.07
C GLN A 79 -11.00 9.05 -3.89
N SER A 80 -11.21 7.73 -3.75
CA SER A 80 -12.32 7.00 -4.37
C SER A 80 -13.66 7.63 -4.04
N LYS A 81 -13.89 7.92 -2.74
CA LYS A 81 -15.12 8.63 -2.31
C LYS A 81 -15.24 10.01 -2.94
N TYR A 82 -14.14 10.78 -2.99
CA TYR A 82 -14.16 12.13 -3.57
C TYR A 82 -14.45 12.12 -5.06
N ILE A 83 -13.82 11.25 -5.83
CA ILE A 83 -14.01 11.13 -7.28
C ILE A 83 -15.40 10.57 -7.59
N GLY A 84 -15.80 9.48 -6.93
CA GLY A 84 -17.07 8.81 -7.20
C GLY A 84 -18.33 9.62 -6.81
N THR A 85 -18.20 10.61 -5.90
CA THR A 85 -19.34 11.45 -5.50
C THR A 85 -19.49 12.72 -6.31
N ARG A 86 -18.50 13.12 -7.10
CA ARG A 86 -18.49 14.42 -7.78
C ARG A 86 -18.56 14.36 -9.29
N ASP A 87 -18.46 13.18 -9.88
CA ASP A 87 -18.53 12.96 -11.34
C ASP A 87 -17.66 13.93 -12.17
N TRP A 88 -16.45 14.21 -11.69
CA TRP A 88 -15.56 15.20 -12.30
C TRP A 88 -15.15 14.86 -13.73
N HIS A 89 -15.20 13.59 -14.10
CA HIS A 89 -14.88 13.11 -15.44
C HIS A 89 -15.71 11.87 -15.79
N THR A 90 -15.82 11.56 -17.07
CA THR A 90 -16.67 10.49 -17.63
C THR A 90 -16.39 9.09 -17.08
N ARG A 91 -15.24 8.87 -16.45
CA ARG A 91 -14.83 7.57 -15.87
C ARG A 91 -14.78 7.57 -14.35
N ALA A 92 -15.28 8.62 -13.69
CA ALA A 92 -15.16 8.80 -12.24
C ALA A 92 -15.62 7.58 -11.44
N HIS A 93 -16.78 7.03 -11.75
CA HIS A 93 -17.28 5.82 -11.08
C HIS A 93 -16.38 4.60 -11.28
N ARG A 94 -15.93 4.37 -12.52
CA ARG A 94 -15.03 3.23 -12.83
C ARG A 94 -13.70 3.35 -12.11
N ASP A 95 -13.13 4.54 -12.08
CA ASP A 95 -11.85 4.77 -11.41
C ASP A 95 -12.00 4.64 -9.88
N ALA A 96 -13.12 5.08 -9.32
CA ALA A 96 -13.47 4.84 -7.92
C ALA A 96 -13.60 3.34 -7.59
N GLU A 97 -14.20 2.54 -8.46
CA GLU A 97 -14.30 1.08 -8.30
C GLU A 97 -12.92 0.39 -8.37
N ILE A 98 -12.06 0.81 -9.31
CA ILE A 98 -10.68 0.29 -9.40
C ILE A 98 -9.90 0.64 -8.14
N MET A 99 -10.02 1.87 -7.62
CA MET A 99 -9.41 2.28 -6.36
C MET A 99 -9.88 1.38 -5.19
N MET A 100 -11.19 1.11 -5.09
CA MET A 100 -11.71 0.23 -4.04
C MET A 100 -11.27 -1.22 -4.21
N THR A 101 -11.08 -1.68 -5.46
CA THR A 101 -10.50 -2.99 -5.74
C THR A 101 -9.05 -3.07 -5.27
N CYS A 102 -8.26 -2.01 -5.50
CA CYS A 102 -6.90 -1.93 -4.96
C CYS A 102 -6.88 -1.96 -3.44
N VAL A 103 -7.80 -1.23 -2.78
CA VAL A 103 -7.94 -1.26 -1.32
C VAL A 103 -8.23 -2.67 -0.81
N LYS A 104 -9.18 -3.36 -1.43
CA LYS A 104 -9.52 -4.75 -1.05
C LYS A 104 -8.35 -5.72 -1.26
N LEU A 105 -7.61 -5.57 -2.35
CA LEU A 105 -6.40 -6.36 -2.58
C LEU A 105 -5.32 -6.07 -1.53
N MET A 106 -5.15 -4.81 -1.12
CA MET A 106 -4.23 -4.44 -0.03
C MET A 106 -4.63 -5.12 1.28
N GLU A 107 -5.91 -5.12 1.63
CA GLU A 107 -6.44 -5.81 2.82
C GLU A 107 -6.12 -7.30 2.76
N LEU A 108 -6.45 -7.98 1.66
CA LEU A 108 -6.19 -9.41 1.48
C LEU A 108 -4.69 -9.77 1.51
N VAL A 109 -3.83 -8.89 1.01
CA VAL A 109 -2.37 -9.09 1.04
C VAL A 109 -1.82 -8.87 2.46
N GLN A 110 -2.28 -7.84 3.18
CA GLN A 110 -1.86 -7.58 4.56
C GLN A 110 -2.29 -8.67 5.53
N ASP A 111 -3.52 -9.15 5.38
CA ASP A 111 -4.09 -10.20 6.23
C ASP A 111 -3.56 -11.59 5.87
N GLU A 112 -2.61 -11.68 4.92
CA GLU A 112 -2.06 -12.94 4.41
C GLU A 112 -3.14 -13.96 4.03
N PHE A 113 -4.32 -13.45 3.62
CA PHE A 113 -5.52 -14.25 3.39
C PHE A 113 -5.25 -15.47 2.52
N TYR A 114 -4.58 -15.29 1.39
CA TYR A 114 -4.30 -16.38 0.47
C TYR A 114 -3.20 -17.34 0.95
N SER A 115 -2.18 -16.83 1.65
CA SER A 115 -1.09 -17.67 2.18
C SER A 115 -1.53 -18.47 3.39
N GLY A 116 -2.52 -17.98 4.15
CA GLY A 116 -3.07 -18.65 5.33
C GLY A 116 -4.30 -19.51 5.08
N GLU A 117 -4.98 -19.34 3.93
CA GLU A 117 -6.28 -19.98 3.63
C GLU A 117 -6.26 -21.51 3.73
N TYR A 118 -5.13 -22.13 3.37
CA TYR A 118 -5.01 -23.60 3.46
C TYR A 118 -5.17 -24.13 4.89
N SER A 119 -4.94 -23.28 5.91
CA SER A 119 -5.09 -23.69 7.31
C SER A 119 -6.53 -23.99 7.70
N ASP A 120 -7.51 -23.45 6.97
CA ASP A 120 -8.93 -23.74 7.19
C ASP A 120 -9.32 -25.17 6.76
N TYR A 121 -8.45 -25.83 6.00
CA TYR A 121 -8.69 -27.17 5.45
C TYR A 121 -7.99 -28.28 6.22
N HIS A 122 -7.45 -27.98 7.37
CA HIS A 122 -6.86 -28.98 8.25
C HIS A 122 -6.94 -28.57 9.73
N LYS A 123 -6.93 -29.57 10.61
CA LYS A 123 -6.81 -29.36 12.05
C LYS A 123 -5.56 -30.04 12.56
N THR A 124 -4.71 -29.29 13.21
CA THR A 124 -3.47 -29.79 13.81
C THR A 124 -3.49 -29.56 15.31
N LYS A 125 -3.15 -30.58 16.09
CA LYS A 125 -2.93 -30.44 17.52
C LYS A 125 -1.44 -30.22 17.75
N HIS A 126 -1.12 -29.21 18.53
CA HIS A 126 0.24 -28.88 18.94
C HIS A 126 0.38 -29.07 20.44
N TRP A 127 1.55 -29.57 20.88
CA TRP A 127 1.90 -29.68 22.29
C TRP A 127 3.41 -29.56 22.47
N PHE A 128 3.82 -29.29 23.69
CA PHE A 128 5.22 -29.33 24.07
C PHE A 128 5.49 -30.61 24.82
N GLU A 129 6.57 -31.32 24.47
CA GLU A 129 7.03 -32.53 25.13
C GLU A 129 8.42 -32.27 25.69
N ASP A 130 8.63 -32.60 26.98
CA ASP A 130 9.90 -32.40 27.61
C ASP A 130 10.96 -33.32 27.02
N VAL A 131 12.12 -32.77 26.68
CA VAL A 131 13.25 -33.55 26.15
C VAL A 131 13.99 -34.19 27.30
N PRO A 132 13.94 -35.55 27.48
CA PRO A 132 14.48 -36.20 28.64
C PRO A 132 16.00 -35.97 28.83
N GLU A 133 16.72 -35.80 27.72
CA GLU A 133 18.18 -35.64 27.70
C GLU A 133 18.64 -34.20 28.01
N LYS A 134 17.73 -33.20 27.98
CA LYS A 134 18.07 -31.79 28.17
C LYS A 134 17.12 -31.11 29.14
N LYS A 135 17.48 -31.09 30.40
CA LYS A 135 16.67 -30.45 31.45
C LYS A 135 16.34 -28.98 31.13
N GLY A 136 15.06 -28.67 31.09
CA GLY A 136 14.56 -27.33 30.79
C GLY A 136 14.37 -27.04 29.30
N TYR A 137 14.46 -28.03 28.43
CA TYR A 137 14.13 -27.94 27.02
C TYR A 137 12.91 -28.79 26.71
N SER A 138 11.97 -28.23 25.93
CA SER A 138 10.83 -28.96 25.40
C SER A 138 10.87 -28.94 23.86
N SER A 139 10.55 -30.08 23.24
CA SER A 139 10.30 -30.15 21.80
C SER A 139 8.87 -29.73 21.50
N TRP A 140 8.68 -29.07 20.36
CA TRP A 140 7.36 -28.75 19.87
C TRP A 140 6.91 -29.85 18.91
N GLU A 141 5.86 -30.55 19.32
CA GLU A 141 5.29 -31.66 18.57
C GLU A 141 3.98 -31.23 17.92
N SER A 142 3.68 -31.79 16.76
CA SER A 142 2.44 -31.54 16.05
C SER A 142 1.87 -32.82 15.45
N LYS A 143 0.55 -32.96 15.51
CA LYS A 143 -0.17 -34.07 14.91
C LYS A 143 -1.35 -33.56 14.11
N LEU A 144 -1.40 -33.93 12.83
CA LEU A 144 -2.54 -33.71 11.98
C LEU A 144 -3.71 -34.58 12.46
N LEU A 145 -4.86 -33.96 12.78
CA LEU A 145 -6.05 -34.65 13.25
C LEU A 145 -7.05 -34.90 12.12
N GLU A 146 -7.29 -33.87 11.32
CA GLU A 146 -8.25 -33.88 10.21
C GLU A 146 -7.66 -33.13 9.03
N GLU A 147 -7.88 -33.61 7.81
CA GLU A 147 -7.51 -32.91 6.58
C GLU A 147 -8.62 -32.99 5.54
N ASN A 148 -8.80 -31.89 4.79
CA ASN A 148 -9.68 -31.79 3.63
C ASN A 148 -9.01 -31.00 2.50
N PHE A 149 -7.72 -31.27 2.25
CA PHE A 149 -6.96 -30.56 1.21
C PHE A 149 -7.49 -30.82 -0.20
N ASP A 150 -8.18 -31.94 -0.43
CA ASP A 150 -8.76 -32.25 -1.75
C ASP A 150 -9.78 -31.18 -2.18
N ASP A 151 -10.57 -30.63 -1.24
CA ASP A 151 -11.50 -29.54 -1.55
C ASP A 151 -10.77 -28.22 -1.81
N TYR A 152 -9.67 -27.96 -1.11
CA TYR A 152 -8.80 -26.82 -1.40
C TYR A 152 -8.18 -26.92 -2.80
N PHE A 153 -7.73 -28.10 -3.22
CA PHE A 153 -7.17 -28.32 -4.55
C PHE A 153 -8.22 -28.15 -5.66
N LYS A 154 -9.46 -28.59 -5.42
CA LYS A 154 -10.60 -28.35 -6.33
C LYS A 154 -10.92 -26.86 -6.49
N LYS A 155 -10.71 -26.06 -5.46
CA LYS A 155 -10.87 -24.59 -5.52
C LYS A 155 -9.84 -23.92 -6.43
N TYR A 156 -8.63 -24.47 -6.50
CA TYR A 156 -7.52 -23.89 -7.26
C TYR A 156 -6.90 -24.89 -8.28
N PRO A 157 -7.66 -25.48 -9.19
CA PRO A 157 -7.21 -26.61 -10.00
C PRO A 157 -6.05 -26.28 -10.94
N LEU A 158 -5.98 -25.04 -11.46
CA LEU A 158 -4.91 -24.63 -12.35
C LEU A 158 -3.58 -24.44 -11.58
N ILE A 159 -3.64 -23.90 -10.38
CA ILE A 159 -2.44 -23.70 -9.56
C ILE A 159 -1.97 -25.03 -8.99
N TYR A 160 -2.89 -25.88 -8.57
CA TYR A 160 -2.57 -27.24 -8.17
C TYR A 160 -1.76 -27.98 -9.23
N LYS A 161 -2.20 -27.95 -10.51
CA LYS A 161 -1.46 -28.56 -11.61
C LYS A 161 -0.04 -27.99 -11.77
N ARG A 162 0.13 -26.67 -11.59
CA ARG A 162 1.45 -26.01 -11.67
C ARG A 162 2.35 -26.45 -10.51
N VAL A 163 1.80 -26.56 -9.30
CA VAL A 163 2.54 -27.01 -8.12
C VAL A 163 2.96 -28.48 -8.27
N ILE A 164 2.08 -29.33 -8.78
CA ILE A 164 2.43 -30.74 -9.09
C ILE A 164 3.54 -30.82 -10.15
N ALA A 165 3.55 -29.90 -11.12
CA ALA A 165 4.61 -29.80 -12.12
C ALA A 165 5.94 -29.24 -11.59
N GLY A 166 6.04 -28.94 -10.28
CA GLY A 166 7.27 -28.47 -9.65
C GLY A 166 7.37 -26.98 -9.40
N GLU A 167 6.29 -26.22 -9.62
CA GLU A 167 6.29 -24.80 -9.28
C GLU A 167 5.96 -24.62 -7.80
N GLY A 168 6.79 -23.85 -7.08
CA GLY A 168 6.59 -23.55 -5.68
C GLY A 168 7.86 -23.06 -5.02
N VAL A 169 7.72 -22.47 -3.83
CA VAL A 169 8.83 -21.96 -3.01
C VAL A 169 9.28 -23.01 -1.99
N PHE A 170 8.32 -23.78 -1.49
CA PHE A 170 8.60 -24.84 -0.52
C PHE A 170 9.04 -26.10 -1.27
N GLY A 171 10.21 -26.61 -0.90
CA GLY A 171 10.79 -27.79 -1.53
C GLY A 171 9.83 -28.99 -1.44
N ARG A 172 9.74 -29.71 -2.55
CA ARG A 172 9.01 -30.96 -2.65
C ARG A 172 9.99 -32.06 -3.05
N ASP A 173 9.97 -33.14 -2.31
CA ASP A 173 10.72 -34.36 -2.68
C ASP A 173 10.03 -35.18 -3.80
N GLY A 174 9.18 -34.52 -4.58
CA GLY A 174 8.46 -35.15 -5.70
C GLY A 174 7.33 -36.10 -5.27
N ARG A 175 6.99 -36.17 -3.99
CA ARG A 175 5.92 -37.04 -3.48
C ARG A 175 4.58 -36.34 -3.52
N GLU A 176 3.60 -36.94 -4.18
CA GLU A 176 2.18 -36.51 -4.12
C GLU A 176 1.59 -36.58 -2.70
N GLU A 177 2.26 -37.30 -1.81
CA GLU A 177 1.79 -37.60 -0.46
C GLU A 177 1.87 -36.39 0.49
N ASP A 178 2.61 -35.34 0.15
CA ASP A 178 2.71 -34.17 1.02
C ASP A 178 1.68 -33.09 0.66
N LYS A 179 0.41 -33.40 0.90
CA LYS A 179 -0.71 -32.51 0.62
C LYS A 179 -0.59 -31.15 1.30
N GLN A 180 -0.01 -31.09 2.49
CA GLN A 180 0.16 -29.83 3.21
C GLN A 180 1.16 -28.91 2.49
N ILE A 181 2.30 -29.42 2.04
CA ILE A 181 3.29 -28.65 1.28
C ILE A 181 2.69 -28.17 -0.05
N ILE A 182 1.90 -29.02 -0.71
CA ILE A 182 1.18 -28.64 -1.92
C ILE A 182 0.23 -27.48 -1.62
N ALA A 183 -0.56 -27.57 -0.56
CA ALA A 183 -1.50 -26.54 -0.15
C ALA A 183 -0.79 -25.22 0.21
N MET A 184 0.32 -25.27 0.95
CA MET A 184 1.16 -24.11 1.24
C MET A 184 1.69 -23.43 -0.03
N ASN A 185 2.19 -24.21 -0.99
CA ASN A 185 2.66 -23.67 -2.28
C ASN A 185 1.52 -23.00 -3.06
N ILE A 186 0.32 -23.58 -3.07
CA ILE A 186 -0.87 -22.98 -3.70
C ILE A 186 -1.18 -21.63 -3.03
N GLY A 187 -1.21 -21.60 -1.71
CA GLY A 187 -1.44 -20.36 -0.93
C GLY A 187 -0.43 -19.28 -1.26
N HIS A 188 0.85 -19.61 -1.25
CA HIS A 188 1.93 -18.69 -1.56
C HIS A 188 1.85 -18.13 -3.00
N ILE A 189 1.60 -19.00 -3.99
CA ILE A 189 1.43 -18.55 -5.39
C ILE A 189 0.22 -17.61 -5.52
N ASN A 190 -0.89 -17.90 -4.83
CA ASN A 190 -2.07 -17.04 -4.84
C ASN A 190 -1.79 -15.68 -4.19
N HIS A 191 -1.08 -15.66 -3.07
CA HIS A 191 -0.66 -14.43 -2.41
C HIS A 191 0.22 -13.56 -3.33
N ASP A 192 1.21 -14.15 -3.96
CA ASP A 192 2.08 -13.47 -4.93
C ASP A 192 1.30 -12.93 -6.13
N ARG A 193 0.31 -13.68 -6.61
CA ARG A 193 -0.56 -13.20 -7.71
C ARG A 193 -1.42 -12.02 -7.28
N ALA A 194 -2.00 -12.06 -6.08
CA ALA A 194 -2.77 -10.96 -5.54
C ALA A 194 -1.91 -9.69 -5.42
N ARG A 195 -0.70 -9.83 -4.87
CA ARG A 195 0.27 -8.73 -4.77
C ARG A 195 0.65 -8.17 -6.14
N LYS A 196 0.98 -9.01 -7.10
CA LYS A 196 1.31 -8.60 -8.47
C LYS A 196 0.13 -7.91 -9.17
N LEU A 197 -1.09 -8.42 -8.97
CA LEU A 197 -2.30 -7.80 -9.52
C LEU A 197 -2.54 -6.41 -8.94
N LEU A 198 -2.39 -6.24 -7.61
CA LEU A 198 -2.50 -4.96 -6.93
C LEU A 198 -1.59 -3.92 -7.57
N PHE A 199 -0.28 -4.20 -7.64
CA PHE A 199 0.67 -3.23 -8.18
C PHE A 199 0.47 -2.97 -9.68
N LYS A 200 0.07 -3.98 -10.44
CA LYS A 200 -0.28 -3.80 -11.86
C LYS A 200 -1.50 -2.89 -12.05
N LEU A 201 -2.54 -3.05 -11.24
CA LEU A 201 -3.70 -2.16 -11.29
C LEU A 201 -3.33 -0.72 -10.92
N MET A 202 -2.48 -0.55 -9.91
CA MET A 202 -1.98 0.78 -9.53
C MET A 202 -1.13 1.40 -10.64
N GLU A 203 -0.17 0.67 -11.18
CA GLU A 203 0.69 1.12 -12.29
C GLU A 203 -0.13 1.63 -13.48
N GLN A 204 -1.17 0.91 -13.86
CA GLN A 204 -1.99 1.23 -15.04
C GLN A 204 -2.96 2.39 -14.83
N ASN A 205 -3.28 2.75 -13.57
CA ASN A 205 -4.40 3.64 -13.30
C ASN A 205 -4.04 4.85 -12.43
N ILE A 206 -2.95 4.81 -11.66
CA ILE A 206 -2.66 5.80 -10.64
C ILE A 206 -2.56 7.23 -11.19
N GLU A 207 -1.99 7.41 -12.38
CA GLU A 207 -1.87 8.74 -13.01
C GLU A 207 -3.24 9.36 -13.32
N ARG A 208 -4.23 8.54 -13.67
CA ARG A 208 -5.58 9.00 -14.00
C ARG A 208 -6.43 9.35 -12.78
N TRP A 209 -6.01 8.96 -11.60
CA TRP A 209 -6.74 9.23 -10.37
C TRP A 209 -6.61 10.69 -9.89
N TRP A 210 -5.81 11.49 -10.56
CA TRP A 210 -5.47 12.86 -10.17
C TRP A 210 -6.06 13.94 -11.09
N ASP A 211 -6.56 13.58 -12.25
CA ASP A 211 -7.08 14.50 -13.28
C ASP A 211 -8.53 14.89 -13.02
#